data_7e6bec7f24a2ead4459e01c0733e658f
#
_entry.id   7e6bec7f24a2ead4459e01c0733e658f
#
_cell.length_a   1.000
_cell.length_b   1.000
_cell.length_c   1.000
_cell.angle_alpha   90.00
_cell.angle_beta   90.00
_cell.angle_gamma   90.00
#
_symmetry.space_group_name_H-M   'P 1'
#
loop_
_entity.id
_entity.type
_entity.pdbx_description
1 polymer ?
#
loop_
_entity_poly.entity_id
_entity_poly.type
_entity_poly.pdbx_seq_one_letter_code
_entity_poly.pdbx_strand_id
1 'polypeptide(L)'
;MKTNIQICLVLLFFSTMASCSRLDMIGMISGTSPTIDERFEQSQQYNTEHGFATLHAPADNYHVYVCTDTHINGTRKRWEEFVDAYRADDVCPVAVHLGDIIDAKTDFNYVKEPLLSPSPKDTLMAVCGNHDIYFKQWKNFIAAFKTSTYYFVVKTPSGARDLFVVYDSADGTVGSKQLQWLENTLQWASKQGFRHIIGCTHTHLFKRDGSQGHTSNFTIEETYALLDLLSKYGVEMVWSGHDHVREITQVRGMKCIVVDSMKDEDKEPYYMLVTMGKYVNYEFVAVE
;
A
#
# COMPACT_ATOMS: atom_id res chain seq x y z
N MET A 1 -31.93 29.94 27.70
CA MET A 1 -30.80 29.14 28.22
C MET A 1 -30.56 27.84 27.47
N LYS A 2 -31.59 27.07 27.03
CA LYS A 2 -31.39 25.79 26.31
C LYS A 2 -30.71 25.93 24.94
N THR A 3 -30.97 27.00 24.20
CA THR A 3 -30.40 27.21 22.83
C THR A 3 -28.91 27.51 22.82
N ASN A 4 -28.41 28.22 23.87
CA ASN A 4 -26.99 28.55 23.99
C ASN A 4 -26.12 27.33 24.38
N ILE A 5 -26.70 26.34 25.07
CA ILE A 5 -26.00 25.12 25.46
C ILE A 5 -25.81 24.20 24.24
N GLN A 6 -26.81 24.15 23.34
CA GLN A 6 -26.69 23.37 22.08
C GLN A 6 -25.65 23.95 21.12
N ILE A 7 -25.58 25.28 21.00
CA ILE A 7 -24.58 25.96 20.16
C ILE A 7 -23.18 25.77 20.75
N CYS A 8 -23.01 25.85 22.07
CA CYS A 8 -21.72 25.55 22.70
C CYS A 8 -21.29 24.09 22.56
N LEU A 9 -22.22 23.13 22.63
CA LEU A 9 -21.92 21.71 22.42
C LEU A 9 -21.52 21.42 20.97
N VAL A 10 -22.17 22.02 19.98
CA VAL A 10 -21.81 21.90 18.56
C VAL A 10 -20.46 22.57 18.29
N LEU A 11 -20.19 23.76 18.87
CA LEU A 11 -18.90 24.45 18.73
C LEU A 11 -17.76 23.69 19.45
N LEU A 12 -18.03 23.06 20.61
CA LEU A 12 -17.04 22.21 21.27
C LEU A 12 -16.74 20.95 20.44
N PHE A 13 -17.75 20.34 19.81
CA PHE A 13 -17.57 19.19 18.94
C PHE A 13 -16.74 19.55 17.71
N PHE A 14 -16.99 20.72 17.10
CA PHE A 14 -16.18 21.23 15.97
C PHE A 14 -14.77 21.64 16.37
N SER A 15 -14.56 22.19 17.58
CA SER A 15 -13.22 22.58 18.03
C SER A 15 -12.34 21.38 18.42
N THR A 16 -12.93 20.28 18.89
CA THR A 16 -12.19 19.02 19.11
C THR A 16 -11.85 18.31 17.81
N MET A 17 -12.66 18.52 16.76
CA MET A 17 -12.40 17.98 15.43
C MET A 17 -11.27 18.71 14.68
N ALA A 18 -11.06 20.01 14.97
CA ALA A 18 -9.94 20.77 14.38
C ALA A 18 -8.55 20.34 14.92
N SER A 19 -8.51 19.64 16.06
CA SER A 19 -7.29 19.05 16.62
C SER A 19 -6.94 17.68 16.02
N CYS A 20 -7.87 17.02 15.32
CA CYS A 20 -7.68 15.72 14.66
C CYS A 20 -7.63 15.91 13.14
N SER A 21 -6.63 16.64 12.65
CA SER A 21 -6.38 16.80 11.19
C SER A 21 -6.00 15.48 10.48
N ARG A 22 -6.13 14.35 11.17
CA ARG A 22 -5.78 13.01 10.70
C ARG A 22 -6.85 11.95 10.98
N LEU A 23 -8.01 12.31 11.51
CA LEU A 23 -9.16 11.40 11.53
C LEU A 23 -9.81 11.42 10.15
N ASP A 24 -9.76 10.30 9.48
CA ASP A 24 -10.47 10.10 8.23
C ASP A 24 -11.99 10.10 8.45
N MET A 25 -12.52 11.32 8.54
CA MET A 25 -13.95 11.56 8.72
C MET A 25 -14.80 11.04 7.55
N ILE A 26 -14.20 10.96 6.36
CA ILE A 26 -14.90 10.51 5.15
C ILE A 26 -15.06 9.01 5.19
N GLY A 27 -14.04 8.25 5.61
CA GLY A 27 -14.13 6.81 5.84
C GLY A 27 -15.15 6.43 6.90
N MET A 28 -15.21 7.17 8.00
CA MET A 28 -16.22 6.96 9.05
C MET A 28 -17.67 7.24 8.60
N ILE A 29 -17.86 8.14 7.64
CA ILE A 29 -19.19 8.54 7.13
C ILE A 29 -19.60 7.72 5.91
N SER A 30 -18.66 7.15 5.17
CA SER A 30 -18.96 6.46 3.91
C SER A 30 -19.70 5.12 4.04
N GLY A 31 -19.97 4.61 5.22
CA GLY A 31 -20.80 3.48 5.65
C GLY A 31 -21.35 2.45 4.63
N THR A 32 -20.85 2.47 3.40
CA THR A 32 -21.32 1.71 2.23
C THR A 32 -20.22 0.92 1.54
N SER A 33 -18.98 0.95 2.04
CA SER A 33 -17.92 0.07 1.56
C SER A 33 -18.01 -1.28 2.27
N PRO A 34 -17.67 -2.39 1.60
CA PRO A 34 -17.56 -3.67 2.27
C PRO A 34 -16.54 -3.61 3.41
N THR A 35 -16.79 -4.38 4.47
CA THR A 35 -15.84 -4.53 5.57
C THR A 35 -14.53 -5.15 5.07
N ILE A 36 -13.47 -5.00 5.84
CA ILE A 36 -12.16 -5.62 5.50
C ILE A 36 -12.28 -7.13 5.29
N ASP A 37 -13.07 -7.84 6.11
CA ASP A 37 -13.27 -9.28 5.97
C ASP A 37 -14.05 -9.65 4.70
N GLU A 38 -15.01 -8.83 4.27
CA GLU A 38 -15.74 -9.03 2.99
C GLU A 38 -14.83 -8.76 1.79
N ARG A 39 -13.98 -7.72 1.84
CA ARG A 39 -12.99 -7.44 0.79
C ARG A 39 -11.95 -8.55 0.70
N PHE A 40 -11.50 -9.06 1.85
CA PHE A 40 -10.62 -10.21 1.91
C PHE A 40 -11.25 -11.45 1.26
N GLU A 41 -12.50 -11.78 1.59
CA GLU A 41 -13.19 -12.93 1.00
C GLU A 41 -13.31 -12.84 -0.52
N GLN A 42 -13.67 -11.67 -1.04
CA GLN A 42 -13.73 -11.44 -2.49
C GLN A 42 -12.35 -11.59 -3.14
N SER A 43 -11.30 -11.07 -2.49
CA SER A 43 -9.92 -11.22 -2.96
C SER A 43 -9.50 -12.70 -2.98
N GLN A 44 -9.81 -13.48 -1.94
CA GLN A 44 -9.46 -14.89 -1.87
C GLN A 44 -10.27 -15.76 -2.84
N GLN A 45 -11.52 -15.40 -3.13
CA GLN A 45 -12.28 -16.05 -4.18
C GLN A 45 -11.54 -15.91 -5.54
N TYR A 46 -11.15 -14.68 -5.91
CA TYR A 46 -10.39 -14.44 -7.14
C TYR A 46 -9.06 -15.21 -7.15
N ASN A 47 -8.30 -15.13 -6.06
CA ASN A 47 -6.99 -15.79 -5.95
C ASN A 47 -7.10 -17.32 -6.05
N THR A 48 -8.18 -17.91 -5.53
CA THR A 48 -8.43 -19.37 -5.63
C THR A 48 -8.68 -19.81 -7.07
N GLU A 49 -9.35 -18.98 -7.85
CA GLU A 49 -9.68 -19.26 -9.24
C GLU A 49 -8.48 -19.02 -10.20
N HIS A 50 -7.62 -18.04 -9.89
CA HIS A 50 -6.57 -17.57 -10.81
C HIS A 50 -5.13 -17.82 -10.31
N GLY A 51 -4.95 -18.18 -9.05
CA GLY A 51 -3.64 -18.36 -8.44
C GLY A 51 -2.91 -17.06 -8.15
N PHE A 52 -1.64 -17.17 -7.80
CA PHE A 52 -0.75 -16.05 -7.47
C PHE A 52 0.32 -15.89 -8.55
N ALA A 53 0.66 -14.63 -8.84
CA ALA A 53 1.57 -14.31 -9.92
C ALA A 53 3.02 -14.74 -9.60
N THR A 54 3.70 -15.29 -10.61
CA THR A 54 5.15 -15.43 -10.63
C THR A 54 5.69 -14.63 -11.79
N LEU A 55 6.50 -13.62 -11.48
CA LEU A 55 7.17 -12.78 -12.45
C LEU A 55 8.61 -13.24 -12.63
N HIS A 56 9.19 -12.92 -13.78
CA HIS A 56 10.57 -13.26 -14.08
C HIS A 56 11.38 -11.98 -14.21
N ALA A 57 12.39 -11.82 -13.35
CA ALA A 57 13.32 -10.72 -13.45
C ALA A 57 14.26 -10.93 -14.65
N PRO A 58 14.62 -9.88 -15.37
CA PRO A 58 15.58 -9.96 -16.47
C PRO A 58 17.02 -10.25 -16.01
N ALA A 59 17.35 -9.93 -14.76
CA ALA A 59 18.66 -10.10 -14.15
C ALA A 59 18.56 -10.58 -12.70
N ASP A 60 19.67 -11.07 -12.13
CA ASP A 60 19.74 -11.49 -10.72
C ASP A 60 19.64 -10.32 -9.73
N ASN A 61 20.17 -9.18 -10.14
CA ASN A 61 19.88 -7.90 -9.52
C ASN A 61 18.88 -7.16 -10.40
N TYR A 62 17.73 -6.84 -9.85
CA TYR A 62 16.64 -6.20 -10.60
C TYR A 62 16.06 -5.04 -9.80
N HIS A 63 15.32 -4.18 -10.46
CA HIS A 63 14.68 -3.03 -9.86
C HIS A 63 13.18 -3.26 -9.63
N VAL A 64 12.68 -2.65 -8.57
CA VAL A 64 11.25 -2.49 -8.30
C VAL A 64 10.99 -1.01 -8.09
N TYR A 65 10.07 -0.45 -8.87
CA TYR A 65 9.63 0.93 -8.71
C TYR A 65 8.42 0.96 -7.78
N VAL A 66 8.47 1.81 -6.76
CA VAL A 66 7.44 1.87 -5.72
C VAL A 66 6.95 3.30 -5.56
N CYS A 67 5.66 3.52 -5.74
CA CYS A 67 5.00 4.81 -5.51
C CYS A 67 3.76 4.63 -4.64
N THR A 68 3.22 5.74 -4.17
CA THR A 68 2.02 5.78 -3.33
C THR A 68 1.31 7.12 -3.43
N ASP A 69 0.06 7.16 -2.98
CA ASP A 69 -0.68 8.41 -2.73
C ASP A 69 -0.63 9.36 -3.93
N THR A 70 -0.90 8.84 -5.13
CA THR A 70 -0.97 9.66 -6.34
C THR A 70 -2.24 10.50 -6.40
N HIS A 71 -3.32 10.07 -5.74
CA HIS A 71 -4.61 10.76 -5.64
C HIS A 71 -5.07 11.39 -6.97
N ILE A 72 -4.97 10.65 -8.05
CA ILE A 72 -5.29 11.15 -9.39
C ILE A 72 -6.74 11.65 -9.44
N ASN A 73 -6.92 12.91 -9.80
CA ASN A 73 -8.21 13.60 -9.78
C ASN A 73 -8.48 14.51 -10.99
N GLY A 74 -7.85 14.26 -12.12
CA GLY A 74 -8.00 15.04 -13.35
C GLY A 74 -6.67 15.41 -14.01
N THR A 75 -5.58 15.37 -13.27
CA THR A 75 -4.21 15.40 -13.76
C THR A 75 -3.51 14.11 -13.37
N ARG A 76 -2.50 13.71 -14.09
CA ARG A 76 -1.71 12.50 -13.84
C ARG A 76 -0.29 12.63 -14.41
N LYS A 77 0.24 13.85 -14.45
CA LYS A 77 1.55 14.12 -15.06
C LYS A 77 2.65 13.28 -14.39
N ARG A 78 2.72 13.33 -13.08
CA ARG A 78 3.73 12.58 -12.31
C ARG A 78 3.54 11.06 -12.38
N TRP A 79 2.30 10.62 -12.45
CA TRP A 79 2.00 9.22 -12.71
C TRP A 79 2.54 8.77 -14.06
N GLU A 80 2.36 9.57 -15.12
CA GLU A 80 2.92 9.29 -16.44
C GLU A 80 4.44 9.28 -16.43
N GLU A 81 5.08 10.24 -15.77
CA GLU A 81 6.54 10.28 -15.59
C GLU A 81 7.07 9.05 -14.85
N PHE A 82 6.40 8.61 -13.78
CA PHE A 82 6.73 7.37 -13.08
C PHE A 82 6.59 6.14 -13.99
N VAL A 83 5.50 6.06 -14.76
CA VAL A 83 5.28 4.98 -15.73
C VAL A 83 6.39 4.95 -16.78
N ASP A 84 6.75 6.10 -17.32
CA ASP A 84 7.84 6.21 -18.31
C ASP A 84 9.18 5.81 -17.70
N ALA A 85 9.46 6.21 -16.45
CA ALA A 85 10.70 5.86 -15.76
C ALA A 85 10.87 4.34 -15.60
N TYR A 86 9.86 3.62 -15.06
CA TYR A 86 9.99 2.19 -14.88
C TYR A 86 9.96 1.39 -16.19
N ARG A 87 9.28 1.89 -17.22
CA ARG A 87 9.30 1.29 -18.57
C ARG A 87 10.65 1.41 -19.26
N ALA A 88 11.35 2.52 -19.02
CA ALA A 88 12.69 2.75 -19.56
C ALA A 88 13.75 1.85 -18.92
N ASP A 89 13.48 1.28 -17.76
CA ASP A 89 14.40 0.43 -17.01
C ASP A 89 14.34 -1.03 -17.50
N ASP A 90 15.39 -1.50 -18.13
CA ASP A 90 15.47 -2.85 -18.73
C ASP A 90 15.56 -3.97 -17.69
N VAL A 91 15.85 -3.66 -16.43
CA VAL A 91 15.93 -4.65 -15.35
C VAL A 91 14.76 -4.59 -14.38
N CYS A 92 13.75 -3.77 -14.65
CA CYS A 92 12.53 -3.65 -13.83
C CYS A 92 11.44 -4.63 -14.32
N PRO A 93 11.10 -5.69 -13.55
CA PRO A 93 9.99 -6.60 -13.90
C PRO A 93 8.63 -6.13 -13.39
N VAL A 94 8.58 -5.19 -12.45
CA VAL A 94 7.35 -4.81 -11.74
C VAL A 94 7.45 -3.43 -11.10
N ALA A 95 6.32 -2.70 -11.15
CA ALA A 95 6.07 -1.54 -10.30
C ALA A 95 5.03 -1.88 -9.24
N VAL A 96 5.12 -1.26 -8.07
CA VAL A 96 4.18 -1.42 -6.95
C VAL A 96 3.60 -0.06 -6.58
N HIS A 97 2.28 0.06 -6.58
CA HIS A 97 1.58 1.22 -6.07
C HIS A 97 0.98 0.90 -4.70
N LEU A 98 1.38 1.62 -3.66
CA LEU A 98 1.03 1.31 -2.27
C LEU A 98 -0.33 1.89 -1.80
N GLY A 99 -1.21 2.22 -2.74
CA GLY A 99 -2.59 2.65 -2.44
C GLY A 99 -2.79 4.17 -2.52
N ASP A 100 -4.05 4.58 -2.34
CA ASP A 100 -4.53 5.93 -2.61
C ASP A 100 -4.18 6.37 -4.05
N ILE A 101 -4.54 5.49 -4.99
CA ILE A 101 -4.24 5.63 -6.41
C ILE A 101 -5.04 6.78 -7.00
N ILE A 102 -6.33 6.85 -6.64
CA ILE A 102 -7.25 7.88 -7.14
C ILE A 102 -7.78 8.73 -5.99
N ASP A 103 -8.20 9.94 -6.32
CA ASP A 103 -9.08 10.69 -5.44
C ASP A 103 -10.55 10.35 -5.75
N ALA A 104 -11.42 10.60 -4.77
CA ALA A 104 -12.83 10.23 -4.83
C ALA A 104 -13.50 10.67 -6.14
N LYS A 105 -14.15 9.71 -6.85
CA LYS A 105 -14.89 9.84 -8.10
C LYS A 105 -14.06 9.72 -9.40
N THR A 106 -12.77 9.60 -9.36
CA THR A 106 -11.97 9.33 -10.57
C THR A 106 -12.13 7.85 -10.98
N ASP A 107 -12.12 7.58 -12.27
CA ASP A 107 -12.17 6.23 -12.81
C ASP A 107 -10.76 5.60 -12.83
N PHE A 108 -10.58 4.42 -12.29
CA PHE A 108 -9.32 3.67 -12.37
C PHE A 108 -8.85 3.39 -13.80
N ASN A 109 -9.76 3.42 -14.79
CA ASN A 109 -9.36 3.33 -16.19
C ASN A 109 -8.45 4.50 -16.59
N TYR A 110 -8.66 5.69 -16.04
CA TYR A 110 -7.82 6.84 -16.27
C TYR A 110 -6.37 6.63 -15.78
N VAL A 111 -6.21 5.90 -14.68
CA VAL A 111 -4.90 5.50 -14.15
C VAL A 111 -4.25 4.42 -14.99
N LYS A 112 -5.05 3.47 -15.49
CA LYS A 112 -4.57 2.34 -16.29
C LYS A 112 -4.28 2.70 -17.74
N GLU A 113 -4.87 3.78 -18.26
CA GLU A 113 -4.71 4.17 -19.66
C GLU A 113 -3.24 4.31 -20.11
N PRO A 114 -2.32 4.93 -19.33
CA PRO A 114 -0.91 4.94 -19.67
C PRO A 114 -0.28 3.55 -19.73
N LEU A 115 -0.85 2.56 -19.00
CA LEU A 115 -0.38 1.18 -18.95
C LEU A 115 -1.01 0.29 -20.04
N LEU A 116 -2.00 0.77 -20.78
CA LEU A 116 -2.69 -0.01 -21.83
C LEU A 116 -1.91 -0.06 -23.15
N SER A 117 -0.84 0.70 -23.27
CA SER A 117 0.09 0.52 -24.41
C SER A 117 0.72 -0.87 -24.31
N PRO A 118 0.77 -1.66 -25.39
CA PRO A 118 1.17 -3.06 -25.33
C PRO A 118 2.69 -3.19 -25.06
N SER A 119 3.10 -2.89 -23.84
CA SER A 119 4.44 -3.18 -23.36
C SER A 119 4.39 -4.43 -22.48
N PRO A 120 5.23 -5.45 -22.71
CA PRO A 120 5.35 -6.58 -21.80
C PRO A 120 5.90 -6.17 -20.41
N LYS A 121 6.32 -4.92 -20.25
CA LYS A 121 6.83 -4.34 -18.99
C LYS A 121 5.74 -3.74 -18.11
N ASP A 122 4.46 -3.72 -18.52
CA ASP A 122 3.39 -3.03 -17.80
C ASP A 122 2.81 -3.84 -16.62
N THR A 123 3.67 -4.40 -15.79
CA THR A 123 3.22 -5.11 -14.59
C THR A 123 3.16 -4.15 -13.42
N LEU A 124 1.94 -3.74 -13.07
CA LEU A 124 1.65 -2.95 -11.87
C LEU A 124 0.96 -3.84 -10.82
N MET A 125 1.54 -3.92 -9.64
CA MET A 125 0.93 -4.52 -8.46
C MET A 125 0.36 -3.40 -7.58
N ALA A 126 -0.96 -3.46 -7.31
CA ALA A 126 -1.66 -2.42 -6.58
C ALA A 126 -2.01 -2.87 -5.16
N VAL A 127 -1.71 -2.03 -4.19
CA VAL A 127 -2.25 -2.09 -2.83
C VAL A 127 -3.51 -1.23 -2.78
N CYS A 128 -4.49 -1.60 -1.98
CA CYS A 128 -5.69 -0.81 -1.78
C CYS A 128 -5.47 0.23 -0.67
N GLY A 129 -5.69 1.51 -0.96
CA GLY A 129 -5.70 2.58 0.00
C GLY A 129 -7.12 3.00 0.42
N ASN A 130 -7.23 3.91 1.37
CA ASN A 130 -8.53 4.33 1.89
C ASN A 130 -9.33 5.16 0.87
N HIS A 131 -8.68 5.98 0.04
CA HIS A 131 -9.36 6.70 -1.04
C HIS A 131 -9.86 5.76 -2.14
N ASP A 132 -9.25 4.60 -2.33
CA ASP A 132 -9.64 3.60 -3.32
C ASP A 132 -10.93 2.84 -2.94
N ILE A 133 -11.39 2.94 -1.68
CA ILE A 133 -12.63 2.33 -1.20
C ILE A 133 -13.73 3.34 -0.90
N TYR A 134 -13.40 4.62 -0.67
CA TYR A 134 -14.38 5.65 -0.37
C TYR A 134 -15.42 5.83 -1.49
N PHE A 135 -16.58 6.38 -1.16
CA PHE A 135 -17.66 6.68 -2.10
C PHE A 135 -18.07 5.49 -3.00
N LYS A 136 -18.00 4.26 -2.47
CA LYS A 136 -18.31 3.01 -3.19
C LYS A 136 -17.30 2.65 -4.29
N GLN A 137 -16.08 3.15 -4.20
CA GLN A 137 -15.05 2.86 -5.19
C GLN A 137 -14.53 1.42 -5.13
N TRP A 138 -14.74 0.69 -4.04
CA TRP A 138 -14.33 -0.72 -3.92
C TRP A 138 -14.67 -1.56 -5.15
N LYS A 139 -15.91 -1.46 -5.67
CA LYS A 139 -16.31 -2.21 -6.86
C LYS A 139 -15.47 -1.87 -8.10
N ASN A 140 -15.04 -0.61 -8.21
CA ASN A 140 -14.22 -0.14 -9.31
C ASN A 140 -12.76 -0.59 -9.11
N PHE A 141 -12.25 -0.56 -7.87
CA PHE A 141 -10.93 -1.10 -7.52
C PHE A 141 -10.84 -2.59 -7.89
N ILE A 142 -11.80 -3.42 -7.45
CA ILE A 142 -11.84 -4.85 -7.77
C ILE A 142 -12.01 -5.09 -9.28
N ALA A 143 -12.79 -4.27 -9.97
CA ALA A 143 -12.90 -4.36 -11.43
C ALA A 143 -11.56 -4.09 -12.13
N ALA A 144 -10.77 -3.15 -11.60
CA ALA A 144 -9.47 -2.76 -12.13
C ALA A 144 -8.34 -3.73 -11.75
N PHE A 145 -8.20 -4.04 -10.47
CA PHE A 145 -7.04 -4.74 -9.91
C PHE A 145 -7.33 -6.17 -9.41
N LYS A 146 -8.61 -6.59 -9.37
CA LYS A 146 -9.09 -7.94 -9.08
C LYS A 146 -8.99 -8.39 -7.63
N THR A 147 -7.97 -7.99 -6.89
CA THR A 147 -7.71 -8.42 -5.52
C THR A 147 -6.99 -7.31 -4.74
N SER A 148 -7.21 -7.20 -3.43
CA SER A 148 -6.47 -6.32 -2.52
C SER A 148 -5.56 -7.07 -1.55
N THR A 149 -5.69 -8.42 -1.50
CA THR A 149 -4.92 -9.27 -0.60
C THR A 149 -4.39 -10.47 -1.35
N TYR A 150 -3.09 -10.49 -1.60
CA TYR A 150 -2.42 -11.52 -2.41
C TYR A 150 -0.91 -11.53 -2.12
N TYR A 151 -0.20 -12.46 -2.73
CA TYR A 151 1.25 -12.36 -2.85
C TYR A 151 1.68 -12.58 -4.30
N PHE A 152 2.89 -12.14 -4.62
CA PHE A 152 3.54 -12.48 -5.87
C PHE A 152 5.01 -12.81 -5.63
N VAL A 153 5.58 -13.57 -6.55
CA VAL A 153 6.98 -13.99 -6.51
C VAL A 153 7.71 -13.40 -7.70
N VAL A 154 8.89 -12.87 -7.47
CA VAL A 154 9.82 -12.54 -8.55
C VAL A 154 10.93 -13.58 -8.55
N LYS A 155 11.10 -14.27 -9.69
CA LYS A 155 12.13 -15.29 -9.89
C LYS A 155 13.23 -14.73 -10.79
N THR A 156 14.48 -14.86 -10.32
CA THR A 156 15.66 -14.41 -11.08
C THR A 156 16.18 -15.50 -12.01
N PRO A 157 17.05 -15.16 -13.00
CA PRO A 157 17.68 -16.14 -13.88
C PRO A 157 18.49 -17.21 -13.13
N SER A 158 19.16 -16.85 -12.04
CA SER A 158 19.87 -17.82 -11.17
C SER A 158 18.97 -18.75 -10.36
N GLY A 159 17.64 -18.48 -10.36
CA GLY A 159 16.65 -19.25 -9.61
C GLY A 159 16.39 -18.73 -8.20
N ALA A 160 17.01 -17.62 -7.77
CA ALA A 160 16.63 -16.94 -6.53
C ALA A 160 15.18 -16.42 -6.64
N ARG A 161 14.48 -16.38 -5.50
CA ARG A 161 13.06 -16.00 -5.45
C ARG A 161 12.85 -14.99 -4.34
N ASP A 162 12.17 -13.90 -4.66
CA ASP A 162 11.74 -12.89 -3.71
C ASP A 162 10.22 -12.90 -3.61
N LEU A 163 9.70 -12.83 -2.39
CA LEU A 163 8.28 -12.84 -2.09
C LEU A 163 7.82 -11.44 -1.69
N PHE A 164 6.75 -10.99 -2.30
CA PHE A 164 6.04 -9.78 -1.94
C PHE A 164 4.64 -10.15 -1.45
N VAL A 165 4.30 -9.78 -0.23
CA VAL A 165 3.00 -10.07 0.39
C VAL A 165 2.23 -8.78 0.50
N VAL A 166 1.14 -8.68 -0.24
CA VAL A 166 0.23 -7.53 -0.28
C VAL A 166 -0.95 -7.80 0.63
N TYR A 167 -1.21 -6.90 1.57
CA TYR A 167 -2.34 -6.99 2.48
C TYR A 167 -3.07 -5.65 2.62
N ASP A 168 -4.40 -5.74 2.64
CA ASP A 168 -5.31 -4.61 2.69
C ASP A 168 -5.35 -4.02 4.11
N SER A 169 -5.07 -2.74 4.22
CA SER A 169 -5.15 -1.96 5.45
C SER A 169 -5.93 -0.65 5.28
N ALA A 170 -6.73 -0.57 4.22
CA ALA A 170 -7.42 0.67 3.83
C ALA A 170 -8.35 1.25 4.91
N ASP A 171 -8.91 0.41 5.79
CA ASP A 171 -9.75 0.84 6.92
C ASP A 171 -8.94 1.12 8.21
N GLY A 172 -7.61 1.05 8.18
CA GLY A 172 -6.78 1.11 9.39
C GLY A 172 -6.85 -0.16 10.24
N THR A 173 -7.21 -1.30 9.64
CA THR A 173 -7.19 -2.64 10.22
C THR A 173 -6.95 -3.67 9.13
N VAL A 174 -6.41 -4.83 9.48
CA VAL A 174 -6.29 -5.97 8.56
C VAL A 174 -7.41 -6.99 8.74
N GLY A 175 -8.19 -6.88 9.80
CA GLY A 175 -9.25 -7.82 10.12
C GLY A 175 -8.77 -9.22 10.49
N SER A 176 -9.66 -10.03 11.05
CA SER A 176 -9.29 -11.32 11.61
C SER A 176 -8.99 -12.39 10.56
N LYS A 177 -9.75 -12.41 9.48
CA LYS A 177 -9.57 -13.41 8.41
C LYS A 177 -8.30 -13.18 7.63
N GLN A 178 -8.00 -11.94 7.30
CA GLN A 178 -6.77 -11.57 6.60
C GLN A 178 -5.54 -11.80 7.49
N LEU A 179 -5.62 -11.47 8.78
CA LEU A 179 -4.53 -11.73 9.72
C LEU A 179 -4.18 -13.24 9.80
N GLN A 180 -5.19 -14.11 9.84
CA GLN A 180 -4.99 -15.56 9.81
C GLN A 180 -4.36 -16.02 8.48
N TRP A 181 -4.81 -15.48 7.35
CA TRP A 181 -4.24 -15.77 6.04
C TRP A 181 -2.77 -15.31 5.97
N LEU A 182 -2.48 -14.13 6.48
CA LEU A 182 -1.13 -13.57 6.51
C LEU A 182 -0.19 -14.46 7.33
N GLU A 183 -0.63 -14.94 8.51
CA GLU A 183 0.13 -15.88 9.32
C GLU A 183 0.43 -17.18 8.56
N ASN A 184 -0.59 -17.79 7.96
CA ASN A 184 -0.44 -19.03 7.20
C ASN A 184 0.51 -18.85 6.01
N THR A 185 0.39 -17.73 5.29
CA THR A 185 1.22 -17.39 4.14
C THR A 185 2.68 -17.18 4.54
N LEU A 186 2.93 -16.42 5.59
CA LEU A 186 4.28 -16.16 6.09
C LEU A 186 4.92 -17.41 6.70
N GLN A 187 4.14 -18.21 7.41
CA GLN A 187 4.61 -19.51 7.92
C GLN A 187 5.00 -20.47 6.78
N TRP A 188 4.23 -20.49 5.70
CA TRP A 188 4.60 -21.22 4.50
C TRP A 188 5.88 -20.63 3.88
N ALA A 189 5.92 -19.31 3.69
CA ALA A 189 7.03 -18.61 3.06
C ALA A 189 8.36 -18.84 3.75
N SER A 190 8.38 -18.83 5.10
CA SER A 190 9.59 -19.05 5.90
C SER A 190 10.27 -20.41 5.66
N LYS A 191 9.56 -21.37 5.06
CA LYS A 191 10.04 -22.72 4.71
C LYS A 191 10.44 -22.90 3.25
N GLN A 192 10.22 -21.86 2.40
CA GLN A 192 10.40 -21.97 0.96
C GLN A 192 11.78 -21.52 0.47
N GLY A 193 12.62 -20.94 1.32
CA GLY A 193 13.94 -20.43 0.96
C GLY A 193 13.87 -19.23 0.02
N PHE A 194 12.91 -18.33 0.23
CA PHE A 194 12.91 -17.02 -0.42
C PHE A 194 14.16 -16.24 0.00
N ARG A 195 14.75 -15.51 -0.96
CA ARG A 195 15.90 -14.64 -0.72
C ARG A 195 15.50 -13.44 0.14
N HIS A 196 14.35 -12.83 -0.20
CA HIS A 196 13.73 -11.72 0.54
C HIS A 196 12.23 -11.95 0.69
N ILE A 197 11.65 -11.47 1.80
CA ILE A 197 10.22 -11.42 2.05
C ILE A 197 9.87 -9.96 2.37
N ILE A 198 9.05 -9.34 1.54
CA ILE A 198 8.66 -7.93 1.61
C ILE A 198 7.15 -7.84 1.86
N GLY A 199 6.73 -7.07 2.86
CA GLY A 199 5.33 -6.70 3.07
C GLY A 199 4.99 -5.42 2.32
N CYS A 200 3.83 -5.37 1.68
CA CYS A 200 3.32 -4.19 0.99
C CYS A 200 1.90 -3.90 1.51
N THR A 201 1.69 -2.70 2.03
CA THR A 201 0.40 -2.28 2.58
C THR A 201 0.23 -0.78 2.40
N HIS A 202 -0.98 -0.24 2.60
CA HIS A 202 -1.17 1.21 2.48
C HIS A 202 -0.89 1.92 3.80
N THR A 203 -1.63 1.59 4.86
CA THR A 203 -1.48 2.24 6.15
C THR A 203 -0.19 1.80 6.85
N HIS A 204 0.62 2.75 7.25
CA HIS A 204 1.89 2.48 7.93
C HIS A 204 1.67 1.98 9.38
N LEU A 205 2.62 1.19 9.89
CA LEU A 205 2.56 0.58 11.21
C LEU A 205 3.18 1.44 12.31
N PHE A 206 4.03 2.40 11.95
CA PHE A 206 4.78 3.23 12.89
C PHE A 206 4.76 4.70 12.52
N LYS A 207 4.66 5.55 13.55
CA LYS A 207 4.87 6.99 13.49
C LYS A 207 6.06 7.44 14.30
N ARG A 208 6.84 8.38 13.76
CA ARG A 208 8.00 8.98 14.39
C ARG A 208 7.73 10.32 15.08
N ASP A 209 6.52 10.83 15.06
CA ASP A 209 6.18 12.19 15.52
C ASP A 209 6.31 12.46 17.03
N GLY A 210 7.03 11.60 17.75
CA GLY A 210 7.23 11.71 19.20
C GLY A 210 6.03 11.23 20.02
N SER A 211 4.92 10.87 19.39
CA SER A 211 3.76 10.27 20.04
C SER A 211 3.84 8.76 19.91
N GLN A 212 4.32 8.07 20.88
CA GLN A 212 4.15 6.63 21.13
C GLN A 212 4.57 5.62 20.04
N GLY A 213 5.10 6.00 18.89
CA GLY A 213 5.71 5.10 17.89
C GLY A 213 4.75 4.17 17.14
N HIS A 214 3.45 4.47 17.06
CA HIS A 214 2.49 3.70 16.27
C HIS A 214 1.56 4.62 15.46
N THR A 215 0.94 4.06 14.42
CA THR A 215 -0.06 4.79 13.63
C THR A 215 -1.33 5.06 14.44
N SER A 216 -2.04 6.16 14.14
CA SER A 216 -3.35 6.45 14.73
C SER A 216 -4.50 5.62 14.13
N ASN A 217 -4.26 4.88 13.04
CA ASN A 217 -5.28 4.16 12.29
C ASN A 217 -5.45 2.70 12.73
N PHE A 218 -4.37 2.06 13.18
CA PHE A 218 -4.45 0.73 13.79
C PHE A 218 -4.66 0.83 15.32
N THR A 219 -5.32 -0.14 15.90
CA THR A 219 -5.27 -0.30 17.36
C THR A 219 -3.85 -0.70 17.78
N ILE A 220 -3.48 -0.37 19.02
CA ILE A 220 -2.16 -0.71 19.55
C ILE A 220 -1.94 -2.23 19.53
N GLU A 221 -2.95 -2.99 19.92
CA GLU A 221 -2.93 -4.44 19.96
C GLU A 221 -2.69 -5.04 18.57
N GLU A 222 -3.38 -4.53 17.56
CA GLU A 222 -3.24 -4.99 16.18
C GLU A 222 -1.87 -4.62 15.61
N THR A 223 -1.39 -3.42 15.89
CA THR A 223 -0.03 -3.00 15.51
C THR A 223 1.02 -3.95 16.06
N TYR A 224 0.96 -4.27 17.36
CA TYR A 224 1.92 -5.20 17.96
C TYR A 224 1.77 -6.62 17.43
N ALA A 225 0.54 -7.09 17.20
CA ALA A 225 0.30 -8.41 16.63
C ALA A 225 0.89 -8.52 15.21
N LEU A 226 0.71 -7.50 14.37
CA LEU A 226 1.30 -7.44 13.02
C LEU A 226 2.83 -7.42 13.07
N LEU A 227 3.42 -6.60 13.93
CA LEU A 227 4.87 -6.51 14.06
C LEU A 227 5.49 -7.82 14.56
N ASP A 228 4.84 -8.47 15.54
CA ASP A 228 5.25 -9.78 16.01
C ASP A 228 5.18 -10.82 14.90
N LEU A 229 4.09 -10.86 14.18
CA LEU A 229 3.84 -11.79 13.09
C LEU A 229 4.87 -11.64 11.96
N LEU A 230 5.02 -10.42 11.45
CA LEU A 230 5.91 -10.10 10.33
C LEU A 230 7.37 -10.41 10.69
N SER A 231 7.81 -9.96 11.87
CA SER A 231 9.17 -10.20 12.38
C SER A 231 9.44 -11.69 12.63
N LYS A 232 8.48 -12.43 13.21
CA LYS A 232 8.59 -13.87 13.52
C LYS A 232 8.91 -14.71 12.28
N TYR A 233 8.34 -14.35 11.14
CA TYR A 233 8.49 -15.10 9.90
C TYR A 233 9.50 -14.49 8.91
N GLY A 234 10.31 -13.53 9.36
CA GLY A 234 11.44 -13.02 8.59
C GLY A 234 11.07 -12.05 7.49
N VAL A 235 9.99 -11.30 7.64
CA VAL A 235 9.73 -10.15 6.77
C VAL A 235 10.86 -9.14 6.99
N GLU A 236 11.58 -8.80 5.92
CA GLU A 236 12.76 -7.93 5.98
C GLU A 236 12.37 -6.45 5.95
N MET A 237 11.39 -6.13 5.13
CA MET A 237 10.86 -4.76 4.99
C MET A 237 9.35 -4.77 4.87
N VAL A 238 8.73 -3.68 5.34
CA VAL A 238 7.34 -3.31 5.04
C VAL A 238 7.34 -1.96 4.35
N TRP A 239 6.74 -1.91 3.17
CA TRP A 239 6.54 -0.68 2.40
C TRP A 239 5.10 -0.21 2.56
N SER A 240 4.93 1.09 2.81
CA SER A 240 3.62 1.72 3.03
C SER A 240 3.58 3.16 2.51
N GLY A 241 2.40 3.74 2.47
CA GLY A 241 2.12 5.12 2.12
C GLY A 241 1.31 5.83 3.21
N HIS A 242 0.22 6.49 2.81
CA HIS A 242 -0.83 7.07 3.64
C HIS A 242 -0.47 8.38 4.36
N ASP A 243 0.73 8.52 4.89
CA ASP A 243 1.10 9.71 5.69
C ASP A 243 1.68 10.85 4.84
N HIS A 244 1.90 10.60 3.54
CA HIS A 244 2.44 11.55 2.55
C HIS A 244 3.82 12.11 2.91
N VAL A 245 4.47 11.57 3.91
CA VAL A 245 5.79 12.02 4.39
C VAL A 245 6.67 10.80 4.57
N ARG A 246 7.81 10.81 3.91
CA ARG A 246 8.81 9.75 4.00
C ARG A 246 9.27 9.54 5.44
N GLU A 247 9.18 8.28 5.85
CA GLU A 247 9.70 7.86 7.14
C GLU A 247 10.35 6.48 7.05
N ILE A 248 11.47 6.29 7.74
CA ILE A 248 12.17 5.02 7.81
C ILE A 248 12.38 4.68 9.27
N THR A 249 11.74 3.61 9.70
CA THR A 249 11.83 3.12 11.08
C THR A 249 12.29 1.67 11.09
N GLN A 250 13.15 1.30 12.03
CA GLN A 250 13.59 -0.06 12.21
C GLN A 250 13.00 -0.65 13.49
N VAL A 251 12.29 -1.77 13.36
CA VAL A 251 11.60 -2.44 14.46
C VAL A 251 11.89 -3.93 14.40
N ARG A 252 12.43 -4.51 15.49
CA ARG A 252 12.70 -5.96 15.60
C ARG A 252 13.52 -6.52 14.42
N GLY A 253 14.45 -5.74 13.90
CA GLY A 253 15.25 -6.10 12.73
C GLY A 253 14.58 -5.86 11.37
N MET A 254 13.27 -5.62 11.34
CA MET A 254 12.50 -5.30 10.15
C MET A 254 12.54 -3.79 9.88
N LYS A 255 12.64 -3.39 8.62
CA LYS A 255 12.61 -2.00 8.21
C LYS A 255 11.20 -1.63 7.72
N CYS A 256 10.58 -0.64 8.36
CA CYS A 256 9.30 -0.07 7.93
C CYS A 256 9.58 1.24 7.18
N ILE A 257 9.15 1.32 5.93
CA ILE A 257 9.37 2.48 5.05
C ILE A 257 8.01 3.03 4.67
N VAL A 258 7.77 4.29 5.02
CA VAL A 258 6.69 5.11 4.46
C VAL A 258 7.28 5.86 3.27
N VAL A 259 6.67 5.70 2.11
CA VAL A 259 7.07 6.38 0.88
C VAL A 259 6.35 7.72 0.79
N ASP A 260 7.00 8.72 0.20
CA ASP A 260 6.40 10.03 -0.03
C ASP A 260 5.18 9.94 -0.95
N SER A 261 4.24 10.86 -0.78
CA SER A 261 3.15 11.08 -1.72
C SER A 261 3.67 11.54 -3.10
N MET A 262 2.98 11.13 -4.14
CA MET A 262 3.34 11.48 -5.52
C MET A 262 2.17 12.23 -6.23
N LYS A 263 1.47 13.09 -5.48
CA LYS A 263 0.42 13.96 -6.05
C LYS A 263 0.99 15.00 -7.00
N ASP A 264 0.26 15.35 -8.05
CA ASP A 264 0.69 16.39 -8.99
C ASP A 264 0.89 17.77 -8.34
N GLU A 265 0.20 18.07 -7.24
CA GLU A 265 0.31 19.32 -6.49
C GLU A 265 1.38 19.33 -5.40
N ASP A 266 2.03 18.20 -5.07
CA ASP A 266 3.07 18.16 -4.05
C ASP A 266 4.31 18.94 -4.49
N LYS A 267 4.99 19.57 -3.53
CA LYS A 267 6.19 20.38 -3.82
C LYS A 267 7.41 19.52 -4.15
N GLU A 268 7.54 18.41 -3.46
CA GLU A 268 8.69 17.53 -3.54
C GLU A 268 8.21 16.07 -3.57
N PRO A 269 7.64 15.61 -4.70
CA PRO A 269 7.19 14.25 -4.85
C PRO A 269 8.35 13.30 -5.14
N TYR A 270 8.31 12.13 -4.55
CA TYR A 270 9.31 11.08 -4.76
C TYR A 270 8.63 9.73 -4.97
N TYR A 271 9.27 8.89 -5.77
CA TYR A 271 9.05 7.45 -5.70
C TYR A 271 10.28 6.76 -5.11
N MET A 272 10.13 5.54 -4.66
CA MET A 272 11.24 4.73 -4.17
C MET A 272 11.67 3.75 -5.26
N LEU A 273 12.94 3.81 -5.65
CA LEU A 273 13.60 2.83 -6.51
C LEU A 273 14.32 1.81 -5.63
N VAL A 274 13.92 0.55 -5.75
CA VAL A 274 14.48 -0.55 -4.96
C VAL A 274 15.32 -1.46 -5.84
N THR A 275 16.56 -1.71 -5.44
CA THR A 275 17.43 -2.71 -6.05
C THR A 275 17.38 -4.00 -5.25
N MET A 276 16.80 -5.03 -5.85
CA MET A 276 16.69 -6.39 -5.32
C MET A 276 17.90 -7.20 -5.76
N GLY A 277 18.80 -7.52 -4.84
CA GLY A 277 20.03 -8.29 -5.09
C GLY A 277 20.34 -9.22 -3.94
N LYS A 278 21.63 -9.39 -3.61
CA LYS A 278 22.05 -10.06 -2.36
C LYS A 278 21.51 -9.35 -1.12
N TYR A 279 21.41 -8.03 -1.19
CA TYR A 279 20.81 -7.15 -0.20
C TYR A 279 19.76 -6.30 -0.88
N VAL A 280 18.74 -5.90 -0.14
CA VAL A 280 17.75 -4.93 -0.62
C VAL A 280 18.27 -3.52 -0.36
N ASN A 281 18.54 -2.78 -1.43
CA ASN A 281 18.92 -1.37 -1.37
C ASN A 281 17.79 -0.53 -1.96
N TYR A 282 17.69 0.72 -1.54
CA TYR A 282 16.67 1.64 -2.05
C TYR A 282 17.17 3.07 -2.04
N GLU A 283 16.63 3.85 -2.94
CA GLU A 283 16.82 5.31 -3.01
C GLU A 283 15.46 5.98 -3.32
N PHE A 284 15.37 7.26 -3.00
CA PHE A 284 14.20 8.06 -3.31
C PHE A 284 14.53 8.98 -4.46
N VAL A 285 13.76 8.89 -5.53
CA VAL A 285 13.95 9.61 -6.79
C VAL A 285 12.88 10.66 -6.90
N ALA A 286 13.29 11.92 -7.09
CA ALA A 286 12.36 13.03 -7.30
C ALA A 286 11.65 12.89 -8.64
N VAL A 287 10.37 13.27 -8.67
CA VAL A 287 9.55 13.42 -9.88
C VAL A 287 9.42 14.91 -10.21
N GLU A 288 9.56 15.33 -11.46
CA GLU A 288 9.55 16.74 -11.87
C GLU A 288 8.12 17.30 -12.11
#